data_99a6455dca5947f83d52d89514ab7809
#
_entry.id   99a6455dca5947f83d52d89514ab7809
#
_cell.length_a   1.000
_cell.length_b   1.000
_cell.length_c   1.000
_cell.angle_alpha   90.00
_cell.angle_beta   90.00
_cell.angle_gamma   90.00
#
_symmetry.space_group_name_H-M   'P 1'
#
loop_
_entity.id
_entity.type
_entity.pdbx_description
1 polymer ?
#
loop_
_entity_poly.entity_id
_entity_poly.type
_entity_poly.pdbx_seq_one_letter_code
_entity_poly.pdbx_strand_id
1 'polypeptide(L)'
;MKRKPIATSISTVVFSLLLTGCQSVSAPEAILPVPQEKQVNWQKMETYAFVHFGLNTFNDREWGYGDSDPKTFNPARLDCEQWVQTFVNSGMKGVILTAKHHDGFCLWPTQLTEYCIRNTPYKDGKGDIVRELSDACKKYGIKFAVYLSPWDRHQANYGTPEYVDYFYKQLHELLTNYGDVFEIWFDGANGGDGWYGGAKDARTIDRKTYYDYPRAYKMIDELQPQAVIFSDGGPGCRWVGNENGFAGATNWSFLRAGEVYPGYPKYRELQYGHADGNQWVAAECDVSIRPGWFYHPEEDDKVKTVDQLTDLYYRSVGHNCLLYTSPSPRDRSLS
;
A
#
# COMPACT_ATOMS: atom_id res chain seq x y z
N MET A 1 65.83 64.89 48.03
CA MET A 1 65.20 64.29 46.89
C MET A 1 64.12 63.41 47.37
N LYS A 2 62.86 63.81 47.26
CA LYS A 2 61.69 63.03 47.68
C LYS A 2 61.02 62.41 46.41
N ARG A 3 61.00 61.08 46.37
CA ARG A 3 60.29 60.36 45.33
C ARG A 3 58.81 60.27 45.66
N LYS A 4 57.94 60.69 44.77
CA LYS A 4 56.49 60.53 44.88
C LYS A 4 56.10 59.11 44.40
N PRO A 5 55.16 58.45 45.02
CA PRO A 5 54.61 57.16 44.47
C PRO A 5 53.63 57.39 43.35
N ILE A 6 53.73 56.55 42.30
CA ILE A 6 52.81 56.50 41.21
C ILE A 6 51.64 55.58 41.61
N ALA A 7 50.44 56.13 41.63
CA ALA A 7 49.21 55.34 41.84
C ALA A 7 48.76 54.71 40.54
N THR A 8 48.79 53.41 40.53
CA THR A 8 48.27 52.63 39.41
C THR A 8 46.76 52.37 39.62
N SER A 9 45.94 53.03 38.81
CA SER A 9 44.48 52.77 38.82
C SER A 9 44.20 51.48 38.05
N ILE A 10 43.69 50.49 38.75
CA ILE A 10 43.15 49.25 38.09
C ILE A 10 41.67 49.50 37.71
N SER A 11 41.40 49.68 36.45
CA SER A 11 40.04 49.74 35.94
C SER A 11 39.47 48.29 35.80
N THR A 12 38.57 47.98 36.69
CA THR A 12 37.81 46.70 36.65
C THR A 12 36.71 46.84 35.60
N VAL A 13 36.89 46.22 34.45
CA VAL A 13 35.85 46.08 33.41
C VAL A 13 34.90 44.95 33.84
N VAL A 14 33.71 45.29 34.26
CA VAL A 14 32.65 44.33 34.55
C VAL A 14 31.98 43.95 33.20
N PHE A 15 32.29 42.75 32.76
CA PHE A 15 31.65 42.17 31.57
C PHE A 15 30.29 41.60 32.03
N SER A 16 29.21 42.33 31.80
CA SER A 16 27.85 41.85 32.03
C SER A 16 27.50 40.86 30.91
N LEU A 17 27.60 39.54 31.19
CA LEU A 17 27.04 38.49 30.35
C LEU A 17 25.50 38.62 30.40
N LEU A 18 24.94 39.19 29.35
CA LEU A 18 23.50 39.03 29.02
C LEU A 18 23.27 37.59 28.62
N LEU A 19 22.91 36.75 29.58
CA LEU A 19 22.27 35.46 29.32
C LEU A 19 20.88 35.74 28.76
N THR A 20 20.79 35.88 27.42
CA THR A 20 19.51 35.73 26.72
C THR A 20 19.09 34.29 26.89
N GLY A 21 18.29 34.00 27.90
CA GLY A 21 17.63 32.72 28.04
C GLY A 21 16.80 32.48 26.79
N CYS A 22 17.15 31.47 25.97
CA CYS A 22 16.24 30.91 25.00
C CYS A 22 15.02 30.45 25.79
N GLN A 23 13.96 31.25 25.80
CA GLN A 23 12.65 30.75 26.19
C GLN A 23 12.31 29.62 25.22
N SER A 24 12.29 28.40 25.68
CA SER A 24 11.76 27.29 24.92
C SER A 24 10.29 27.60 24.65
N VAL A 25 9.99 28.04 23.44
CA VAL A 25 8.61 28.18 23.02
C VAL A 25 8.02 26.78 23.06
N SER A 26 7.09 26.52 23.98
CA SER A 26 6.38 25.23 23.99
C SER A 26 5.63 25.10 22.67
N ALA A 27 5.69 23.91 22.09
CA ALA A 27 4.89 23.62 20.91
C ALA A 27 3.41 23.89 21.22
N PRO A 28 2.65 24.41 20.24
CA PRO A 28 1.21 24.57 20.42
C PRO A 28 0.55 23.23 20.72
N GLU A 29 -0.55 23.25 21.45
CA GLU A 29 -1.33 22.05 21.71
C GLU A 29 -1.82 21.43 20.40
N ALA A 30 -1.71 20.09 20.30
CA ALA A 30 -2.11 19.39 19.09
C ALA A 30 -3.65 19.42 18.92
N ILE A 31 -4.09 19.71 17.70
CA ILE A 31 -5.50 19.60 17.34
C ILE A 31 -5.81 18.14 16.98
N LEU A 32 -6.73 17.52 17.71
CA LEU A 32 -7.13 16.14 17.48
C LEU A 32 -8.07 16.02 16.26
N PRO A 33 -8.04 14.88 15.54
CA PRO A 33 -7.16 13.72 15.73
C PRO A 33 -5.76 13.93 15.15
N VAL A 34 -4.74 13.33 15.80
CA VAL A 34 -3.35 13.36 15.33
C VAL A 34 -2.95 12.03 14.70
N PRO A 35 -2.02 12.00 13.72
CA PRO A 35 -1.52 10.77 13.15
C PRO A 35 -0.68 9.98 14.15
N GLN A 36 -0.68 8.65 13.98
CA GLN A 36 0.30 7.77 14.61
C GLN A 36 1.66 7.91 13.92
N GLU A 37 2.74 7.54 14.61
CA GLU A 37 4.09 7.61 14.05
C GLU A 37 4.22 6.78 12.76
N LYS A 38 3.63 5.58 12.71
CA LYS A 38 3.63 4.73 11.50
C LYS A 38 2.96 5.43 10.30
N GLN A 39 1.90 6.19 10.52
CA GLN A 39 1.21 6.95 9.48
C GLN A 39 2.03 8.14 8.97
N VAL A 40 2.73 8.83 9.88
CA VAL A 40 3.67 9.92 9.50
C VAL A 40 4.84 9.35 8.67
N ASN A 41 5.40 8.21 9.08
CA ASN A 41 6.50 7.56 8.37
C ASN A 41 6.07 7.03 7.00
N TRP A 42 4.84 6.54 6.88
CA TRP A 42 4.22 6.14 5.62
C TRP A 42 4.05 7.36 4.71
N GLN A 43 3.46 8.45 5.19
CA GLN A 43 3.22 9.64 4.37
C GLN A 43 4.52 10.29 3.86
N LYS A 44 5.62 10.23 4.63
CA LYS A 44 6.96 10.70 4.20
C LYS A 44 7.55 9.90 3.03
N MET A 45 6.97 8.76 2.68
CA MET A 45 7.40 8.01 1.50
C MET A 45 7.02 8.72 0.20
N GLU A 46 5.94 9.49 0.19
CA GLU A 46 5.39 10.24 -0.95
C GLU A 46 4.97 9.35 -2.11
N THR A 47 5.88 8.49 -2.60
CA THR A 47 5.64 7.61 -3.75
C THR A 47 6.20 6.22 -3.56
N TYR A 48 5.47 5.22 -4.06
CA TYR A 48 5.92 3.84 -4.18
C TYR A 48 5.28 3.14 -5.38
N ALA A 49 5.81 1.97 -5.73
CA ALA A 49 5.29 1.14 -6.81
C ALA A 49 4.19 0.20 -6.31
N PHE A 50 3.24 -0.11 -7.19
CA PHE A 50 2.22 -1.13 -6.95
C PHE A 50 2.23 -2.11 -8.13
N VAL A 51 2.69 -3.34 -7.90
CA VAL A 51 2.88 -4.33 -8.95
C VAL A 51 1.66 -5.23 -9.06
N HIS A 52 0.91 -5.08 -10.16
CA HIS A 52 -0.15 -6.00 -10.56
C HIS A 52 0.47 -7.05 -11.50
N PHE A 53 0.72 -8.22 -10.96
CA PHE A 53 1.30 -9.34 -11.68
C PHE A 53 0.68 -10.64 -11.19
N GLY A 54 0.39 -11.56 -12.09
CA GLY A 54 -0.23 -12.81 -11.70
C GLY A 54 -0.80 -13.58 -12.88
N LEU A 55 -1.70 -14.50 -12.63
CA LEU A 55 -2.32 -15.33 -13.64
C LEU A 55 -3.10 -14.50 -14.67
N ASN A 56 -3.66 -13.36 -14.25
CA ASN A 56 -4.35 -12.40 -15.13
C ASN A 56 -3.44 -11.85 -16.22
N THR A 57 -2.16 -11.56 -15.91
CA THR A 57 -1.16 -11.13 -16.90
C THR A 57 -1.02 -12.12 -18.06
N PHE A 58 -1.05 -13.44 -17.75
CA PHE A 58 -0.86 -14.50 -18.75
C PHE A 58 -2.12 -14.84 -19.51
N ASN A 59 -3.29 -14.47 -19.00
CA ASN A 59 -4.58 -14.72 -19.61
C ASN A 59 -5.22 -13.47 -20.21
N ASP A 60 -4.49 -12.35 -20.26
CA ASP A 60 -4.96 -11.07 -20.82
C ASP A 60 -6.27 -10.59 -20.19
N ARG A 61 -6.30 -10.62 -18.85
CA ARG A 61 -7.48 -10.25 -18.06
C ARG A 61 -7.14 -9.18 -17.05
N GLU A 62 -8.03 -8.22 -16.89
CA GLU A 62 -7.95 -7.26 -15.80
C GLU A 62 -8.50 -7.87 -14.51
N TRP A 63 -9.66 -8.50 -14.58
CA TRP A 63 -10.29 -9.23 -13.48
C TRP A 63 -10.58 -10.67 -13.90
N GLY A 64 -9.70 -11.59 -13.53
CA GLY A 64 -9.94 -13.02 -13.77
C GLY A 64 -11.14 -13.55 -12.99
N TYR A 65 -11.79 -14.58 -13.50
CA TYR A 65 -12.98 -15.18 -12.88
C TYR A 65 -12.66 -16.30 -11.88
N GLY A 66 -11.38 -16.62 -11.68
CA GLY A 66 -10.94 -17.73 -10.83
C GLY A 66 -11.02 -19.10 -11.53
N ASP A 67 -11.15 -19.11 -12.85
CA ASP A 67 -11.30 -20.29 -13.70
C ASP A 67 -10.10 -20.57 -14.61
N SER A 68 -9.07 -19.71 -14.58
CA SER A 68 -7.89 -19.86 -15.44
C SER A 68 -7.03 -21.05 -14.98
N ASP A 69 -6.42 -21.75 -15.95
CA ASP A 69 -5.50 -22.86 -15.65
C ASP A 69 -4.18 -22.31 -15.07
N PRO A 70 -3.77 -22.68 -13.84
CA PRO A 70 -2.48 -22.30 -13.27
C PRO A 70 -1.28 -22.63 -14.15
N LYS A 71 -1.37 -23.62 -15.03
CA LYS A 71 -0.30 -23.99 -15.96
C LYS A 71 0.02 -22.92 -16.99
N THR A 72 -0.87 -21.95 -17.21
CA THR A 72 -0.59 -20.81 -18.09
C THR A 72 0.39 -19.80 -17.43
N PHE A 73 0.56 -19.85 -16.12
CA PHE A 73 1.51 -19.01 -15.41
C PHE A 73 2.93 -19.56 -15.48
N ASN A 74 3.72 -19.07 -16.42
CA ASN A 74 5.10 -19.50 -16.61
C ASN A 74 5.99 -18.33 -17.04
N PRO A 75 6.32 -17.38 -16.16
CA PRO A 75 7.20 -16.27 -16.48
C PRO A 75 8.62 -16.78 -16.81
N ALA A 76 9.11 -16.50 -18.03
CA ALA A 76 10.41 -16.97 -18.49
C ALA A 76 11.57 -16.06 -18.07
N ARG A 77 11.30 -14.79 -17.79
CA ARG A 77 12.30 -13.76 -17.52
C ARG A 77 11.96 -12.88 -16.31
N LEU A 78 11.21 -13.44 -15.36
CA LEU A 78 10.91 -12.74 -14.12
C LEU A 78 12.19 -12.44 -13.35
N ASP A 79 12.42 -11.16 -13.05
CA ASP A 79 13.55 -10.66 -12.29
C ASP A 79 13.08 -9.57 -11.32
N CYS A 80 12.76 -9.99 -10.09
CA CYS A 80 12.31 -9.08 -9.03
C CYS A 80 13.40 -8.07 -8.62
N GLU A 81 14.69 -8.40 -8.79
CA GLU A 81 15.77 -7.45 -8.52
C GLU A 81 15.77 -6.32 -9.56
N GLN A 82 15.54 -6.65 -10.83
CA GLN A 82 15.41 -5.64 -11.88
C GLN A 82 14.21 -4.71 -11.64
N TRP A 83 13.08 -5.24 -11.18
CA TRP A 83 11.94 -4.42 -10.80
C TRP A 83 12.31 -3.43 -9.70
N VAL A 84 12.88 -3.94 -8.61
CA VAL A 84 13.25 -3.11 -7.46
C VAL A 84 14.31 -2.07 -7.82
N GLN A 85 15.32 -2.41 -8.63
CA GLN A 85 16.32 -1.45 -9.13
C GLN A 85 15.66 -0.32 -9.92
N THR A 86 14.66 -0.65 -10.75
CA THR A 86 13.91 0.35 -11.52
C THR A 86 13.17 1.31 -10.59
N PHE A 87 12.54 0.79 -9.53
CA PHE A 87 11.82 1.61 -8.55
C PHE A 87 12.78 2.49 -7.74
N VAL A 88 13.91 1.96 -7.30
CA VAL A 88 14.96 2.74 -6.62
C VAL A 88 15.48 3.87 -7.51
N ASN A 89 15.75 3.57 -8.78
CA ASN A 89 16.26 4.56 -9.75
C ASN A 89 15.23 5.67 -10.04
N SER A 90 13.93 5.37 -9.92
CA SER A 90 12.86 6.38 -10.02
C SER A 90 12.56 7.11 -8.71
N GLY A 91 13.31 6.84 -7.64
CA GLY A 91 13.15 7.51 -6.35
C GLY A 91 12.02 6.97 -5.47
N MET A 92 11.35 5.91 -5.87
CA MET A 92 10.30 5.26 -5.08
C MET A 92 10.86 4.63 -3.80
N LYS A 93 10.08 4.65 -2.73
CA LYS A 93 10.52 4.25 -1.39
C LYS A 93 10.06 2.85 -0.97
N GLY A 94 9.16 2.26 -1.74
CA GLY A 94 8.60 0.94 -1.47
C GLY A 94 7.92 0.35 -2.67
N VAL A 95 7.44 -0.88 -2.50
CA VAL A 95 6.63 -1.60 -3.48
C VAL A 95 5.57 -2.45 -2.78
N ILE A 96 4.37 -2.46 -3.32
CA ILE A 96 3.28 -3.37 -2.97
C ILE A 96 3.14 -4.40 -4.09
N LEU A 97 2.97 -5.67 -3.73
CA LEU A 97 2.69 -6.75 -4.66
C LEU A 97 1.25 -7.25 -4.49
N THR A 98 0.51 -7.43 -5.57
CA THR A 98 -0.74 -8.21 -5.55
C THR A 98 -0.45 -9.68 -5.27
N ALA A 99 -0.27 -10.04 -3.99
CA ALA A 99 0.03 -11.42 -3.61
C ALA A 99 -1.12 -12.38 -4.01
N LYS A 100 -2.37 -11.92 -3.90
CA LYS A 100 -3.57 -12.57 -4.42
C LYS A 100 -4.56 -11.51 -4.89
N HIS A 101 -4.92 -11.48 -6.18
CA HIS A 101 -5.97 -10.64 -6.73
C HIS A 101 -7.36 -11.31 -6.64
N HIS A 102 -8.41 -10.69 -7.19
CA HIS A 102 -9.81 -11.17 -7.12
C HIS A 102 -10.03 -12.54 -7.73
N ASP A 103 -9.16 -12.98 -8.67
CA ASP A 103 -9.21 -14.31 -9.28
C ASP A 103 -8.85 -15.43 -8.28
N GLY A 104 -8.26 -15.08 -7.12
CA GLY A 104 -7.91 -16.02 -6.07
C GLY A 104 -6.56 -16.73 -6.25
N PHE A 105 -5.81 -16.44 -7.33
CA PHE A 105 -4.51 -17.07 -7.57
C PHE A 105 -3.44 -16.49 -6.63
N CYS A 106 -2.76 -17.39 -5.88
CA CYS A 106 -1.76 -16.99 -4.89
C CYS A 106 -0.34 -17.06 -5.48
N LEU A 107 0.41 -15.95 -5.39
CA LEU A 107 1.80 -15.84 -5.86
C LEU A 107 2.84 -16.44 -4.90
N TRP A 108 2.40 -17.08 -3.81
CA TRP A 108 3.25 -17.79 -2.84
C TRP A 108 2.78 -19.24 -2.70
N PRO A 109 3.68 -20.16 -2.27
CA PRO A 109 3.40 -21.60 -2.23
C PRO A 109 2.54 -22.00 -1.02
N THR A 110 1.39 -21.34 -0.85
CA THR A 110 0.44 -21.63 0.23
C THR A 110 -0.02 -23.10 0.20
N GLN A 111 -0.30 -23.68 1.38
CA GLN A 111 -0.91 -24.99 1.52
C GLN A 111 -2.46 -24.92 1.63
N LEU A 112 -3.01 -23.73 1.62
CA LEU A 112 -4.43 -23.49 1.84
C LEU A 112 -5.30 -23.69 0.59
N THR A 113 -4.68 -23.62 -0.59
CA THR A 113 -5.34 -23.85 -1.88
C THR A 113 -4.38 -24.44 -2.90
N GLU A 114 -4.92 -25.20 -3.85
CA GLU A 114 -4.16 -25.64 -5.02
C GLU A 114 -4.07 -24.55 -6.11
N TYR A 115 -4.86 -23.49 -6.01
CA TYR A 115 -4.86 -22.37 -6.96
C TYR A 115 -3.75 -21.37 -6.60
N CYS A 116 -2.51 -21.82 -6.77
CA CYS A 116 -1.32 -21.08 -6.37
C CYS A 116 -0.11 -21.44 -7.24
N ILE A 117 0.94 -20.67 -7.08
CA ILE A 117 2.21 -20.78 -7.82
C ILE A 117 2.83 -22.18 -7.76
N ARG A 118 2.57 -22.94 -6.71
CA ARG A 118 3.06 -24.33 -6.51
C ARG A 118 2.57 -25.28 -7.62
N ASN A 119 1.44 -25.00 -8.21
CA ASN A 119 0.82 -25.82 -9.29
C ASN A 119 1.06 -25.25 -10.68
N THR A 120 2.09 -24.45 -10.84
CA THR A 120 2.50 -23.85 -12.13
C THR A 120 3.82 -24.46 -12.62
N PRO A 121 4.15 -24.35 -13.92
CA PRO A 121 5.47 -24.73 -14.41
C PRO A 121 6.60 -23.79 -13.97
N TYR A 122 6.28 -22.60 -13.41
CA TYR A 122 7.29 -21.66 -12.94
C TYR A 122 8.20 -22.28 -11.89
N LYS A 123 9.52 -22.34 -12.20
CA LYS A 123 10.56 -22.98 -11.36
C LYS A 123 10.19 -24.40 -10.91
N ASP A 124 9.53 -25.17 -11.78
CA ASP A 124 9.04 -26.53 -11.47
C ASP A 124 8.14 -26.57 -10.20
N GLY A 125 7.26 -25.59 -10.03
CA GLY A 125 6.38 -25.44 -8.86
C GLY A 125 7.07 -25.00 -7.57
N LYS A 126 8.34 -24.57 -7.63
CA LYS A 126 9.13 -24.09 -6.47
C LYS A 126 9.25 -22.57 -6.40
N GLY A 127 8.50 -21.84 -7.25
CA GLY A 127 8.50 -20.39 -7.24
C GLY A 127 7.81 -19.81 -6.00
N ASP A 128 8.25 -18.63 -5.58
CA ASP A 128 7.64 -17.82 -4.53
C ASP A 128 7.94 -16.36 -4.84
N ILE A 129 7.04 -15.71 -5.60
CA ILE A 129 7.27 -14.33 -6.05
C ILE A 129 7.18 -13.35 -4.88
N VAL A 130 6.37 -13.65 -3.87
CA VAL A 130 6.31 -12.83 -2.65
C VAL A 130 7.68 -12.82 -1.96
N ARG A 131 8.33 -13.98 -1.84
CA ARG A 131 9.68 -14.13 -1.31
C ARG A 131 10.71 -13.42 -2.18
N GLU A 132 10.68 -13.68 -3.48
CA GLU A 132 11.63 -13.13 -4.44
C GLU A 132 11.63 -11.60 -4.42
N LEU A 133 10.43 -10.99 -4.34
CA LEU A 133 10.31 -9.53 -4.28
C LEU A 133 10.69 -8.97 -2.91
N SER A 134 10.29 -9.62 -1.80
CA SER A 134 10.64 -9.15 -0.46
C SER A 134 12.15 -9.19 -0.23
N ASP A 135 12.84 -10.25 -0.70
CA ASP A 135 14.30 -10.37 -0.62
C ASP A 135 15.01 -9.31 -1.48
N ALA A 136 14.48 -9.02 -2.69
CA ALA A 136 14.99 -7.94 -3.53
C ALA A 136 14.82 -6.57 -2.85
N CYS A 137 13.67 -6.29 -2.25
CA CYS A 137 13.43 -5.06 -1.50
C CYS A 137 14.43 -4.90 -0.36
N LYS A 138 14.63 -5.95 0.42
CA LYS A 138 15.62 -5.97 1.51
C LYS A 138 17.04 -5.71 1.00
N LYS A 139 17.43 -6.33 -0.12
CA LYS A 139 18.74 -6.16 -0.74
C LYS A 139 19.01 -4.72 -1.18
N TYR A 140 18.03 -4.06 -1.76
CA TYR A 140 18.17 -2.70 -2.32
C TYR A 140 17.66 -1.59 -1.38
N GLY A 141 17.21 -1.95 -0.18
CA GLY A 141 16.89 -0.97 0.88
C GLY A 141 15.60 -0.18 0.66
N ILE A 142 14.63 -0.71 -0.09
CA ILE A 142 13.26 -0.16 -0.14
C ILE A 142 12.29 -1.01 0.65
N LYS A 143 11.13 -0.45 0.99
CA LYS A 143 10.13 -1.13 1.79
C LYS A 143 9.29 -2.08 0.94
N PHE A 144 8.88 -3.20 1.54
CA PHE A 144 8.00 -4.20 0.93
C PHE A 144 6.62 -4.19 1.56
N ALA A 145 5.58 -4.43 0.77
CA ALA A 145 4.20 -4.57 1.22
C ALA A 145 3.42 -5.54 0.33
N VAL A 146 2.24 -5.94 0.81
CA VAL A 146 1.38 -6.89 0.10
C VAL A 146 -0.06 -6.40 0.02
N TYR A 147 -0.66 -6.66 -1.13
CA TYR A 147 -2.09 -6.60 -1.36
C TYR A 147 -2.66 -8.02 -1.27
N LEU A 148 -3.69 -8.19 -0.47
CA LEU A 148 -4.43 -9.43 -0.36
C LEU A 148 -5.92 -9.15 -0.61
N SER A 149 -6.43 -9.54 -1.78
CA SER A 149 -7.84 -9.36 -2.10
C SER A 149 -8.73 -10.12 -1.10
N PRO A 150 -9.66 -9.44 -0.42
CA PRO A 150 -10.67 -10.12 0.38
C PRO A 150 -11.69 -10.87 -0.49
N TRP A 151 -11.97 -10.38 -1.69
CA TRP A 151 -12.80 -11.08 -2.67
C TRP A 151 -11.99 -12.17 -3.37
N ASP A 152 -12.58 -13.37 -3.45
CA ASP A 152 -11.93 -14.54 -4.05
C ASP A 152 -12.93 -15.27 -4.96
N ARG A 153 -12.76 -15.13 -6.26
CA ARG A 153 -13.65 -15.67 -7.28
C ARG A 153 -13.42 -17.15 -7.57
N HIS A 154 -12.32 -17.72 -7.05
CA HIS A 154 -12.00 -19.13 -7.18
C HIS A 154 -12.68 -19.99 -6.11
N GLN A 155 -12.75 -19.48 -4.85
CA GLN A 155 -13.13 -20.29 -3.70
C GLN A 155 -14.62 -20.63 -3.67
N ALA A 156 -14.90 -21.93 -3.57
CA ALA A 156 -16.26 -22.47 -3.52
C ALA A 156 -17.05 -21.98 -2.30
N ASN A 157 -16.37 -21.71 -1.19
CA ASN A 157 -16.96 -21.29 0.08
C ASN A 157 -16.98 -19.77 0.27
N TYR A 158 -16.63 -18.96 -0.77
CA TYR A 158 -16.78 -17.51 -0.66
C TYR A 158 -18.23 -17.14 -0.31
N GLY A 159 -18.38 -16.24 0.65
CA GLY A 159 -19.69 -15.85 1.20
C GLY A 159 -20.07 -16.60 2.48
N THR A 160 -19.26 -17.54 2.96
CA THR A 160 -19.46 -18.29 4.20
C THR A 160 -18.43 -17.94 5.29
N PRO A 161 -18.67 -18.28 6.56
CA PRO A 161 -17.68 -18.07 7.63
C PRO A 161 -16.35 -18.84 7.41
N GLU A 162 -16.41 -20.02 6.80
CA GLU A 162 -15.22 -20.84 6.51
C GLU A 162 -14.26 -20.14 5.55
N TYR A 163 -14.80 -19.34 4.60
CA TYR A 163 -13.95 -18.50 3.75
C TYR A 163 -13.25 -17.42 4.56
N VAL A 164 -13.90 -16.81 5.50
CA VAL A 164 -13.29 -15.77 6.36
C VAL A 164 -12.10 -16.36 7.12
N ASP A 165 -12.22 -17.57 7.68
CA ASP A 165 -11.11 -18.26 8.32
C ASP A 165 -9.97 -18.63 7.34
N TYR A 166 -10.31 -19.01 6.11
CA TYR A 166 -9.33 -19.24 5.05
C TYR A 166 -8.56 -17.93 4.71
N PHE A 167 -9.26 -16.83 4.55
CA PHE A 167 -8.66 -15.51 4.28
C PHE A 167 -7.70 -15.09 5.41
N TYR A 168 -8.07 -15.28 6.67
CA TYR A 168 -7.22 -14.97 7.81
C TYR A 168 -5.99 -15.86 7.92
N LYS A 169 -6.07 -17.12 7.54
CA LYS A 169 -4.90 -18.00 7.45
C LYS A 169 -3.94 -17.53 6.36
N GLN A 170 -4.44 -17.09 5.21
CA GLN A 170 -3.60 -16.49 4.16
C GLN A 170 -2.93 -15.20 4.63
N LEU A 171 -3.70 -14.32 5.28
CA LEU A 171 -3.14 -13.08 5.86
C LEU A 171 -2.03 -13.40 6.86
N HIS A 172 -2.23 -14.37 7.74
CA HIS A 172 -1.22 -14.79 8.71
C HIS A 172 0.07 -15.31 8.02
N GLU A 173 -0.04 -16.12 6.96
CA GLU A 173 1.12 -16.56 6.19
C GLU A 173 1.92 -15.37 5.64
N LEU A 174 1.24 -14.37 5.07
CA LEU A 174 1.88 -13.19 4.49
C LEU A 174 2.53 -12.28 5.56
N LEU A 175 1.92 -12.16 6.74
CA LEU A 175 2.45 -11.35 7.83
C LEU A 175 3.63 -11.98 8.57
N THR A 176 3.81 -13.30 8.48
CA THR A 176 4.82 -14.01 9.28
C THR A 176 6.01 -14.54 8.48
N ASN A 177 5.84 -14.78 7.19
CA ASN A 177 6.84 -15.50 6.40
C ASN A 177 7.78 -14.59 5.58
N TYR A 178 7.45 -13.32 5.37
CA TYR A 178 8.10 -12.48 4.34
C TYR A 178 8.86 -11.25 4.90
N GLY A 179 9.10 -11.23 6.21
CA GLY A 179 9.78 -10.12 6.88
C GLY A 179 8.85 -8.95 7.18
N ASP A 180 9.45 -7.76 7.34
CA ASP A 180 8.70 -6.57 7.69
C ASP A 180 7.92 -6.04 6.48
N VAL A 181 6.64 -5.72 6.69
CA VAL A 181 5.78 -5.08 5.70
C VAL A 181 5.40 -3.67 6.17
N PHE A 182 5.45 -2.69 5.25
CA PHE A 182 5.11 -1.31 5.60
C PHE A 182 3.61 -1.02 5.47
N GLU A 183 2.90 -1.84 4.69
CA GLU A 183 1.48 -1.66 4.41
C GLU A 183 0.81 -3.00 4.08
N ILE A 184 -0.42 -3.16 4.54
CA ILE A 184 -1.33 -4.24 4.12
C ILE A 184 -2.50 -3.59 3.40
N TRP A 185 -2.70 -4.00 2.15
CA TRP A 185 -3.66 -3.40 1.25
C TRP A 185 -4.87 -4.32 1.03
N PHE A 186 -6.04 -3.88 1.46
CA PHE A 186 -7.32 -4.57 1.27
C PHE A 186 -8.19 -3.83 0.27
N ASP A 187 -8.53 -4.50 -0.82
CA ASP A 187 -9.41 -3.96 -1.83
C ASP A 187 -10.86 -3.87 -1.34
N GLY A 188 -11.54 -2.78 -1.71
CA GLY A 188 -12.96 -2.57 -1.41
C GLY A 188 -13.91 -3.37 -2.30
N ALA A 189 -13.42 -3.92 -3.43
CA ALA A 189 -14.21 -4.77 -4.30
C ALA A 189 -14.63 -6.06 -3.58
N ASN A 190 -15.89 -6.42 -3.71
CA ASN A 190 -16.44 -7.56 -2.98
C ASN A 190 -17.71 -8.08 -3.65
N GLY A 191 -17.82 -9.39 -3.75
CA GLY A 191 -18.98 -10.05 -4.35
C GLY A 191 -19.14 -9.76 -5.85
N GLY A 192 -19.98 -10.52 -6.50
CA GLY A 192 -20.20 -10.47 -7.93
C GLY A 192 -20.05 -11.84 -8.56
N ASP A 193 -19.95 -11.87 -9.89
CA ASP A 193 -19.77 -13.08 -10.66
C ASP A 193 -18.40 -13.72 -10.43
N GLY A 194 -18.32 -15.04 -10.58
CA GLY A 194 -17.08 -15.79 -10.45
C GLY A 194 -17.28 -17.28 -10.72
N TRP A 195 -16.18 -18.02 -10.67
CA TRP A 195 -16.22 -19.45 -10.87
C TRP A 195 -16.65 -20.21 -9.61
N TYR A 196 -16.27 -19.74 -8.42
CA TYR A 196 -16.63 -20.26 -7.09
C TYR A 196 -16.63 -21.79 -7.00
N GLY A 197 -15.51 -22.40 -7.39
CA GLY A 197 -15.36 -23.86 -7.38
C GLY A 197 -16.21 -24.59 -8.46
N GLY A 198 -16.57 -23.90 -9.54
CA GLY A 198 -17.40 -24.42 -10.64
C GLY A 198 -18.87 -24.03 -10.57
N ALA A 199 -19.30 -23.32 -9.52
CA ALA A 199 -20.69 -22.87 -9.38
C ALA A 199 -21.09 -21.85 -10.45
N LYS A 200 -20.14 -21.01 -10.93
CA LYS A 200 -20.36 -19.97 -11.96
C LYS A 200 -21.58 -19.11 -11.66
N ASP A 201 -21.62 -18.55 -10.48
CA ASP A 201 -22.71 -17.72 -9.99
C ASP A 201 -22.26 -16.31 -9.59
N ALA A 202 -23.20 -15.47 -9.15
CA ALA A 202 -22.90 -14.19 -8.53
C ALA A 202 -23.19 -14.30 -7.02
N ARG A 203 -22.21 -13.90 -6.19
CA ARG A 203 -22.35 -13.90 -4.75
C ARG A 203 -22.32 -12.50 -4.18
N THR A 204 -23.17 -12.25 -3.21
CA THR A 204 -23.21 -11.00 -2.47
C THR A 204 -22.93 -11.25 -1.00
N ILE A 205 -22.29 -10.28 -0.36
CA ILE A 205 -21.98 -10.32 1.08
C ILE A 205 -22.42 -9.01 1.73
N ASP A 206 -22.58 -9.03 3.05
CA ASP A 206 -22.66 -7.79 3.81
C ASP A 206 -21.26 -7.17 3.90
N ARG A 207 -21.01 -6.15 3.10
CA ARG A 207 -19.72 -5.47 2.98
C ARG A 207 -19.16 -4.97 4.29
N LYS A 208 -20.04 -4.61 5.23
CA LYS A 208 -19.67 -4.00 6.51
C LYS A 208 -19.19 -5.02 7.53
N THR A 209 -19.76 -6.23 7.51
CA THR A 209 -19.57 -7.19 8.60
C THR A 209 -18.93 -8.50 8.19
N TYR A 210 -19.09 -8.92 6.94
CA TYR A 210 -18.71 -10.26 6.48
C TYR A 210 -17.25 -10.62 6.74
N TYR A 211 -16.31 -9.72 6.42
CA TYR A 211 -14.89 -10.02 6.56
C TYR A 211 -14.32 -9.90 7.98
N ASP A 212 -15.12 -9.37 8.95
CA ASP A 212 -14.65 -9.15 10.33
C ASP A 212 -13.31 -8.35 10.38
N TYR A 213 -13.24 -7.21 9.71
CA TYR A 213 -12.03 -6.39 9.65
C TYR A 213 -11.38 -6.05 11.00
N PRO A 214 -12.13 -5.89 12.13
CA PRO A 214 -11.50 -5.74 13.43
C PRO A 214 -10.54 -6.87 13.80
N ARG A 215 -10.82 -8.12 13.37
CA ARG A 215 -9.90 -9.26 13.53
C ARG A 215 -8.62 -9.07 12.70
N ALA A 216 -8.73 -8.54 11.46
CA ALA A 216 -7.57 -8.21 10.64
C ALA A 216 -6.70 -7.17 11.31
N TYR A 217 -7.30 -6.08 11.77
CA TYR A 217 -6.57 -4.96 12.38
C TYR A 217 -5.79 -5.42 13.61
N LYS A 218 -6.41 -6.22 14.47
CA LYS A 218 -5.75 -6.80 15.63
C LYS A 218 -4.57 -7.71 15.23
N MET A 219 -4.77 -8.61 14.26
CA MET A 219 -3.71 -9.51 13.79
C MET A 219 -2.52 -8.73 13.21
N ILE A 220 -2.78 -7.69 12.42
CA ILE A 220 -1.73 -6.85 11.82
C ILE A 220 -0.98 -6.07 12.91
N ASP A 221 -1.67 -5.46 13.85
CA ASP A 221 -1.03 -4.71 14.95
C ASP A 221 -0.17 -5.63 15.85
N GLU A 222 -0.55 -6.90 16.03
CA GLU A 222 0.23 -7.88 16.79
C GLU A 222 1.46 -8.38 16.02
N LEU A 223 1.35 -8.67 14.72
CA LEU A 223 2.39 -9.30 13.92
C LEU A 223 3.27 -8.29 13.18
N GLN A 224 2.73 -7.14 12.78
CA GLN A 224 3.38 -6.09 12.00
C GLN A 224 3.00 -4.69 12.53
N PRO A 225 3.40 -4.32 13.75
CA PRO A 225 2.93 -3.09 14.44
C PRO A 225 3.26 -1.80 13.69
N GLN A 226 4.26 -1.82 12.79
CA GLN A 226 4.66 -0.68 11.97
C GLN A 226 3.91 -0.60 10.63
N ALA A 227 3.14 -1.64 10.27
CA ALA A 227 2.39 -1.62 9.03
C ALA A 227 1.21 -0.64 9.10
N VAL A 228 1.02 0.10 8.02
CA VAL A 228 -0.19 0.87 7.77
C VAL A 228 -1.24 -0.05 7.14
N ILE A 229 -2.50 0.14 7.45
CA ILE A 229 -3.59 -0.67 6.90
C ILE A 229 -4.38 0.20 5.94
N PHE A 230 -4.37 -0.18 4.67
CA PHE A 230 -5.20 0.44 3.64
C PHE A 230 -6.55 -0.26 3.52
N SER A 231 -7.59 0.52 3.46
CA SER A 231 -8.92 0.18 2.92
C SER A 231 -9.67 1.47 2.60
N ASP A 232 -10.88 1.40 2.05
CA ASP A 232 -11.71 2.59 1.85
C ASP A 232 -11.95 3.37 3.15
N GLY A 233 -12.05 2.66 4.28
CA GLY A 233 -12.32 3.23 5.60
C GLY A 233 -11.10 3.32 6.55
N GLY A 234 -9.91 2.98 6.08
CA GLY A 234 -8.73 2.92 6.94
C GLY A 234 -8.58 1.57 7.65
N PRO A 235 -8.01 1.52 8.88
CA PRO A 235 -7.77 2.64 9.80
C PRO A 235 -6.46 3.41 9.57
N GLY A 236 -5.54 2.89 8.76
CA GLY A 236 -4.22 3.50 8.56
C GLY A 236 -4.24 4.61 7.52
N CYS A 237 -4.64 4.29 6.31
CA CYS A 237 -4.89 5.20 5.20
C CYS A 237 -6.16 4.78 4.46
N ARG A 238 -6.70 5.66 3.63
CA ARG A 238 -7.92 5.40 2.88
C ARG A 238 -7.71 5.54 1.39
N TRP A 239 -8.50 4.83 0.62
CA TRP A 239 -8.64 5.09 -0.80
C TRP A 239 -9.10 6.53 -1.05
N VAL A 240 -8.53 7.17 -2.08
CA VAL A 240 -8.90 8.54 -2.47
C VAL A 240 -10.28 8.62 -3.15
N GLY A 241 -10.91 7.48 -3.45
CA GLY A 241 -12.23 7.41 -4.05
C GLY A 241 -12.26 7.55 -5.58
N ASN A 242 -11.13 7.43 -6.24
CA ASN A 242 -11.00 7.35 -7.70
C ASN A 242 -9.66 6.72 -8.08
N GLU A 243 -9.58 6.16 -9.30
CA GLU A 243 -8.37 5.58 -9.90
C GLU A 243 -7.69 6.52 -10.91
N ASN A 244 -7.96 7.83 -10.79
CA ASN A 244 -7.36 8.83 -11.66
C ASN A 244 -6.06 9.42 -11.08
N GLY A 245 -5.71 9.05 -9.86
CA GLY A 245 -4.46 9.42 -9.20
C GLY A 245 -4.42 10.82 -8.63
N PHE A 246 -5.56 11.40 -8.23
CA PHE A 246 -5.55 12.73 -7.64
C PHE A 246 -6.60 12.92 -6.53
N ALA A 247 -6.23 13.73 -5.57
CA ALA A 247 -7.10 14.18 -4.48
C ALA A 247 -7.84 15.47 -4.80
N GLY A 248 -8.85 15.79 -4.01
CA GLY A 248 -9.51 17.08 -4.05
C GLY A 248 -8.55 18.23 -3.73
N ALA A 249 -8.78 19.40 -4.32
CA ALA A 249 -7.97 20.60 -4.05
C ALA A 249 -7.98 20.99 -2.55
N THR A 250 -9.10 20.74 -1.86
CA THR A 250 -9.18 20.73 -0.39
C THR A 250 -9.38 19.30 0.05
N ASN A 251 -8.44 18.78 0.82
CA ASN A 251 -8.45 17.41 1.28
C ASN A 251 -8.12 17.34 2.77
N TRP A 252 -9.00 16.70 3.53
CA TRP A 252 -8.82 16.46 4.96
C TRP A 252 -8.25 15.06 5.18
N SER A 253 -7.19 14.97 5.98
CA SER A 253 -6.70 13.68 6.47
C SER A 253 -7.61 13.08 7.55
N PHE A 254 -8.76 13.67 7.80
CA PHE A 254 -9.72 13.20 8.79
C PHE A 254 -10.84 12.40 8.13
N LEU A 255 -11.31 11.37 8.83
CA LEU A 255 -12.42 10.53 8.42
C LEU A 255 -13.38 10.31 9.59
N ARG A 256 -14.67 10.23 9.32
CA ARG A 256 -15.69 9.78 10.30
C ARG A 256 -15.59 8.26 10.41
N ALA A 257 -14.72 7.80 11.33
CA ALA A 257 -14.54 6.38 11.57
C ALA A 257 -15.85 5.72 12.01
N GLY A 258 -16.13 4.53 11.48
CA GLY A 258 -17.37 3.79 11.71
C GLY A 258 -18.51 4.10 10.73
N GLU A 259 -18.45 5.23 10.00
CA GLU A 259 -19.37 5.49 8.88
C GLU A 259 -18.84 4.92 7.58
N VAL A 260 -17.51 5.01 7.36
CA VAL A 260 -16.82 4.51 6.17
C VAL A 260 -16.29 3.09 6.46
N TYR A 261 -16.41 2.22 5.48
CA TYR A 261 -15.99 0.82 5.55
C TYR A 261 -15.58 0.33 4.16
N PRO A 262 -14.82 -0.76 4.02
CA PRO A 262 -14.42 -1.30 2.72
C PRO A 262 -15.63 -1.59 1.82
N GLY A 263 -15.58 -1.11 0.57
CA GLY A 263 -16.72 -1.13 -0.36
C GLY A 263 -17.76 -0.05 -0.08
N TYR A 264 -17.36 1.08 0.53
CA TYR A 264 -18.25 2.19 0.87
C TYR A 264 -18.94 2.78 -0.37
N PRO A 265 -20.29 2.85 -0.39
CA PRO A 265 -21.01 3.22 -1.61
C PRO A 265 -20.88 4.69 -2.00
N LYS A 266 -20.55 5.57 -1.04
CA LYS A 266 -20.32 7.00 -1.31
C LYS A 266 -18.83 7.32 -1.46
N TYR A 267 -18.08 6.43 -2.09
CA TYR A 267 -16.62 6.49 -2.23
C TYR A 267 -16.09 7.85 -2.75
N ARG A 268 -16.89 8.61 -3.52
CA ARG A 268 -16.49 9.94 -4.01
C ARG A 268 -16.27 10.97 -2.89
N GLU A 269 -16.83 10.76 -1.70
CA GLU A 269 -16.58 11.62 -0.53
C GLU A 269 -15.15 11.45 -0.02
N LEU A 270 -14.54 10.29 -0.25
CA LEU A 270 -13.19 9.96 0.21
C LEU A 270 -12.12 10.84 -0.44
N GLN A 271 -12.41 11.43 -1.60
CA GLN A 271 -11.52 12.38 -2.29
C GLN A 271 -11.24 13.63 -1.45
N TYR A 272 -12.20 14.01 -0.62
CA TYR A 272 -12.12 15.23 0.19
C TYR A 272 -11.87 14.95 1.67
N GLY A 273 -12.15 13.74 2.16
CA GLY A 273 -12.21 13.43 3.58
C GLY A 273 -13.30 14.22 4.31
N HIS A 274 -13.22 14.28 5.64
CA HIS A 274 -14.26 14.90 6.47
C HIS A 274 -13.64 15.93 7.41
N ALA A 275 -14.01 17.20 7.27
CA ALA A 275 -13.51 18.29 8.13
C ALA A 275 -13.78 18.07 9.62
N ASP A 276 -14.85 17.36 9.95
CA ASP A 276 -15.31 16.98 11.29
C ASP A 276 -15.00 15.51 11.62
N GLY A 277 -14.06 14.90 10.90
CA GLY A 277 -13.64 13.51 11.14
C GLY A 277 -13.03 13.31 12.52
N ASN A 278 -13.26 12.13 13.09
CA ASN A 278 -12.82 11.75 14.44
C ASN A 278 -11.57 10.85 14.46
N GLN A 279 -11.04 10.50 13.29
CA GLN A 279 -9.81 9.72 13.13
C GLN A 279 -8.95 10.32 12.02
N TRP A 280 -7.61 10.29 12.22
CA TRP A 280 -6.66 10.68 11.18
C TRP A 280 -6.45 9.49 10.23
N VAL A 281 -6.90 9.63 8.98
CA VAL A 281 -6.84 8.62 7.92
C VAL A 281 -6.57 9.35 6.60
N ALA A 282 -5.29 9.61 6.31
CA ALA A 282 -4.91 10.31 5.08
C ALA A 282 -5.27 9.49 3.84
N ALA A 283 -5.53 10.19 2.73
CA ALA A 283 -5.83 9.54 1.48
C ALA A 283 -4.57 9.02 0.79
N GLU A 284 -4.73 7.91 0.08
CA GLU A 284 -3.80 7.33 -0.86
C GLU A 284 -4.41 7.41 -2.25
N CYS A 285 -3.65 8.00 -3.19
CA CYS A 285 -4.04 8.12 -4.58
C CYS A 285 -3.47 6.97 -5.38
N ASP A 286 -4.32 6.31 -6.14
CA ASP A 286 -4.00 5.19 -6.98
C ASP A 286 -4.15 5.53 -8.46
N VAL A 287 -3.18 5.12 -9.26
CA VAL A 287 -3.25 5.25 -10.72
C VAL A 287 -2.29 4.28 -11.41
N SER A 288 -2.76 3.57 -12.40
CA SER A 288 -1.88 2.84 -13.30
C SER A 288 -1.20 3.80 -14.28
N ILE A 289 0.04 3.52 -14.68
CA ILE A 289 0.69 4.25 -15.79
C ILE A 289 0.12 3.87 -17.16
N ARG A 290 -0.71 2.83 -17.23
CA ARG A 290 -1.43 2.31 -18.39
C ARG A 290 -2.93 2.48 -18.18
N PRO A 291 -3.78 2.19 -19.18
CA PRO A 291 -5.23 2.15 -19.00
C PRO A 291 -5.66 1.08 -17.97
N GLY A 292 -5.12 -0.15 -18.07
CA GLY A 292 -5.38 -1.24 -17.13
C GLY A 292 -4.38 -1.33 -15.99
N TRP A 293 -4.70 -2.10 -14.94
CA TRP A 293 -3.81 -2.41 -13.82
C TRP A 293 -2.84 -3.53 -14.16
N PHE A 294 -3.33 -4.57 -14.82
CA PHE A 294 -2.48 -5.63 -15.35
C PHE A 294 -1.89 -5.23 -16.72
N TYR A 295 -0.87 -5.95 -17.16
CA TYR A 295 -0.25 -5.72 -18.45
C TYR A 295 -1.13 -6.27 -19.58
N HIS A 296 -1.42 -5.42 -20.57
CA HIS A 296 -2.09 -5.76 -21.82
C HIS A 296 -1.24 -5.26 -22.99
N PRO A 297 -0.90 -6.11 -23.99
CA PRO A 297 -0.02 -5.72 -25.10
C PRO A 297 -0.56 -4.53 -25.93
N GLU A 298 -1.88 -4.44 -26.07
CA GLU A 298 -2.54 -3.37 -26.83
C GLU A 298 -2.51 -2.00 -26.14
N GLU A 299 -1.91 -1.93 -24.95
CA GLU A 299 -1.76 -0.69 -24.19
C GLU A 299 -0.32 -0.14 -24.20
N ASP A 300 0.58 -0.75 -24.98
CA ASP A 300 2.00 -0.35 -24.99
C ASP A 300 2.22 1.07 -25.50
N ASP A 301 1.37 1.56 -26.40
CA ASP A 301 1.37 2.92 -26.92
C ASP A 301 0.55 3.92 -26.06
N LYS A 302 -0.10 3.44 -25.00
CA LYS A 302 -1.00 4.25 -24.13
C LYS A 302 -0.40 4.57 -22.76
N VAL A 303 0.90 4.34 -22.58
CA VAL A 303 1.60 4.67 -21.34
C VAL A 303 1.56 6.18 -21.11
N LYS A 304 1.22 6.59 -19.90
CA LYS A 304 1.16 8.02 -19.52
C LYS A 304 2.52 8.70 -19.78
N THR A 305 2.46 9.91 -20.30
CA THR A 305 3.65 10.73 -20.55
C THR A 305 4.27 11.26 -19.25
N VAL A 306 5.51 11.75 -19.33
CA VAL A 306 6.19 12.40 -18.18
C VAL A 306 5.37 13.58 -17.67
N ASP A 307 4.81 14.41 -18.56
CA ASP A 307 3.98 15.56 -18.16
C ASP A 307 2.72 15.13 -17.39
N GLN A 308 2.05 14.06 -17.85
CA GLN A 308 0.89 13.49 -17.16
C GLN A 308 1.26 12.95 -15.78
N LEU A 309 2.39 12.23 -15.65
CA LEU A 309 2.86 11.69 -14.38
C LEU A 309 3.29 12.82 -13.42
N THR A 310 3.88 13.89 -13.95
CA THR A 310 4.25 15.08 -13.18
C THR A 310 3.00 15.81 -12.64
N ASP A 311 1.97 15.98 -13.48
CA ASP A 311 0.68 16.57 -13.05
C ASP A 311 0.03 15.71 -11.95
N LEU A 312 0.05 14.38 -12.10
CA LEU A 312 -0.45 13.44 -11.08
C LEU A 312 0.28 13.60 -9.74
N TYR A 313 1.61 13.74 -9.74
CA TYR A 313 2.37 13.97 -8.52
C TYR A 313 1.92 15.24 -7.79
N TYR A 314 1.76 16.35 -8.50
CA TYR A 314 1.30 17.60 -7.88
C TYR A 314 -0.15 17.55 -7.42
N ARG A 315 -1.00 16.80 -8.09
CA ARG A 315 -2.43 16.65 -7.73
C ARG A 315 -2.70 15.59 -6.68
N SER A 316 -1.71 14.79 -6.32
CA SER A 316 -1.76 13.79 -5.25
C SER A 316 -0.88 14.19 -4.07
N VAL A 317 0.43 14.06 -4.18
CA VAL A 317 1.38 14.42 -3.11
C VAL A 317 1.29 15.91 -2.78
N GLY A 318 1.19 16.77 -3.80
CA GLY A 318 0.97 18.21 -3.62
C GLY A 318 -0.35 18.57 -2.92
N HIS A 319 -1.31 17.65 -2.88
CA HIS A 319 -2.58 17.77 -2.15
C HIS A 319 -2.59 16.95 -0.85
N ASN A 320 -1.42 16.70 -0.27
CA ASN A 320 -1.24 16.00 1.02
C ASN A 320 -1.72 14.53 1.02
N CYS A 321 -1.63 13.87 -0.13
CA CYS A 321 -1.87 12.44 -0.28
C CYS A 321 -0.56 11.70 -0.58
N LEU A 322 -0.56 10.39 -0.40
CA LEU A 322 0.49 9.55 -0.94
C LEU A 322 0.06 9.09 -2.34
N LEU A 323 1.01 8.87 -3.24
CA LEU A 323 0.77 8.39 -4.60
C LEU A 323 1.43 7.04 -4.83
N TYR A 324 0.69 6.07 -5.34
CA TYR A 324 1.30 4.92 -5.98
C TYR A 324 0.95 4.81 -7.46
N THR A 325 1.87 4.23 -8.22
CA THR A 325 1.65 3.93 -9.64
C THR A 325 1.94 2.46 -9.91
N SER A 326 1.16 1.86 -10.80
CA SER A 326 1.36 0.48 -11.24
C SER A 326 2.16 0.44 -12.53
N PRO A 327 3.48 0.19 -12.49
CA PRO A 327 4.26 -0.16 -13.66
C PRO A 327 4.08 -1.66 -13.94
N SER A 328 2.99 -2.07 -14.58
CA SER A 328 2.72 -3.49 -14.86
C SER A 328 3.90 -4.18 -15.55
N PRO A 329 4.51 -5.21 -14.93
CA PRO A 329 5.65 -5.91 -15.51
C PRO A 329 5.29 -6.67 -16.78
N ARG A 330 6.15 -6.60 -17.79
CA ARG A 330 5.98 -7.26 -19.10
C ARG A 330 6.64 -8.64 -19.12
N ASP A 331 6.36 -9.54 -18.23
CA ASP A 331 6.92 -10.88 -18.35
C ASP A 331 5.89 -11.87 -18.94
N ARG A 332 5.48 -11.61 -20.17
CA ARG A 332 4.91 -12.66 -21.02
C ARG A 332 6.06 -13.40 -21.68
N SER A 333 6.20 -14.68 -21.38
CA SER A 333 6.95 -15.56 -22.27
C SER A 333 6.23 -15.58 -23.61
N LEU A 334 6.77 -14.85 -24.59
CA LEU A 334 6.51 -15.14 -25.97
C LEU A 334 7.21 -16.46 -26.24
N SER A 335 6.50 -17.56 -26.12
CA SER A 335 6.87 -18.86 -26.66
C SER A 335 6.77 -18.84 -28.17
#